data_d789cc0685bc7b6246dde5b676454cf8
#
_entry.id   d789cc0685bc7b6246dde5b676454cf8
#
_cell.length_a   1.000
_cell.length_b   1.000
_cell.length_c   1.000
_cell.angle_alpha   90.00
_cell.angle_beta   90.00
_cell.angle_gamma   90.00
#
_symmetry.space_group_name_H-M   'P 1'
#
loop_
_entity.id
_entity.type
_entity.pdbx_description
1 polymer ?
#
loop_
_entity_poly.entity_id
_entity_poly.type
_entity_poly.pdbx_seq_one_letter_code
_entity_poly.pdbx_strand_id
1 'polypeptide(L)'
;MKYQKKVISDLNLCYSLAELTYKGKHCFLVAAEKHDPCYLFDEAGTKIAEPWAGPGGVMTMQQVPEHDGQFLATHEFYSPNDSKNARIIICTPDEEGKWDVRTLVDAPFVHRFGILKRNGIHYLIICCLKSGHEYKDDWRFPGGVYAAVLPENLDDFDENNQLKLVKLKDGMLKNHGYCATTIDGVECALVTCDEGVFLFTPPESPAEQWEIKQLLDVPASDAVICDFDSDGKLELGIIEKFHGDVLSIYRINDHGKYEKCWEYPEKLEMLHAIWAGTLCGKKRFVVGNRRGNRKTIAVSWEAGEYQTEIIEENTGAANILHFMNK
;
A
#
# COMPACT_ATOMS: atom_id res chain seq x y z
N MET A 1 -17.95 2.70 -18.33
CA MET A 1 -16.55 2.59 -18.82
C MET A 1 -16.44 1.41 -19.78
N LYS A 2 -15.61 1.49 -20.86
CA LYS A 2 -15.34 0.32 -21.72
C LYS A 2 -13.99 -0.23 -21.33
N TYR A 3 -13.88 -1.51 -21.04
CA TYR A 3 -12.64 -2.20 -20.70
C TYR A 3 -12.60 -3.61 -21.31
N GLN A 4 -11.41 -4.16 -21.41
CA GLN A 4 -11.17 -5.54 -21.84
C GLN A 4 -10.42 -6.27 -20.73
N LYS A 5 -10.95 -7.40 -20.29
CA LYS A 5 -10.31 -8.26 -19.31
C LYS A 5 -9.26 -9.16 -19.98
N LYS A 6 -8.07 -9.22 -19.41
CA LYS A 6 -7.01 -10.15 -19.78
C LYS A 6 -6.46 -10.83 -18.53
N VAL A 7 -6.47 -12.14 -18.49
CA VAL A 7 -5.75 -12.92 -17.48
C VAL A 7 -4.32 -13.10 -18.00
N ILE A 8 -3.33 -12.65 -17.25
CA ILE A 8 -1.92 -12.66 -17.67
C ILE A 8 -1.11 -13.79 -17.04
N SER A 9 -1.53 -14.29 -15.87
CA SER A 9 -0.87 -15.40 -15.17
C SER A 9 -1.78 -15.97 -14.09
N ASP A 10 -1.42 -17.16 -13.62
CA ASP A 10 -1.92 -17.75 -12.39
C ASP A 10 -0.82 -17.66 -11.33
N LEU A 11 -1.16 -17.12 -10.16
CA LEU A 11 -0.30 -17.08 -8.99
C LEU A 11 -1.16 -17.36 -7.76
N ASN A 12 -0.84 -18.43 -7.06
CA ASN A 12 -1.57 -18.80 -5.86
C ASN A 12 -1.46 -17.70 -4.80
N LEU A 13 -2.59 -17.26 -4.25
CA LEU A 13 -2.65 -16.14 -3.30
C LEU A 13 -1.90 -14.88 -3.80
N CYS A 14 -2.11 -14.52 -5.07
CA CYS A 14 -1.63 -13.28 -5.64
C CYS A 14 -2.05 -12.08 -4.75
N TYR A 15 -1.10 -11.22 -4.38
CA TYR A 15 -1.38 -10.15 -3.42
C TYR A 15 -0.72 -8.83 -3.77
N SER A 16 0.60 -8.75 -3.77
CA SER A 16 1.32 -7.49 -3.91
C SER A 16 1.60 -7.15 -5.37
N LEU A 17 1.42 -5.87 -5.70
CA LEU A 17 1.64 -5.30 -7.03
C LEU A 17 2.52 -4.05 -6.89
N ALA A 18 3.49 -3.87 -7.80
CA ALA A 18 4.28 -2.65 -7.87
C ALA A 18 4.77 -2.38 -9.30
N GLU A 19 4.93 -1.10 -9.64
CA GLU A 19 5.66 -0.71 -10.85
C GLU A 19 7.17 -0.89 -10.64
N LEU A 20 7.89 -1.19 -11.72
CA LEU A 20 9.34 -1.31 -11.73
C LEU A 20 9.89 -0.87 -13.08
N THR A 21 10.87 0.02 -13.08
CA THR A 21 11.73 0.21 -14.24
C THR A 21 12.81 -0.87 -14.23
N TYR A 22 12.89 -1.68 -15.27
CA TYR A 22 13.87 -2.76 -15.38
C TYR A 22 14.51 -2.76 -16.77
N LYS A 23 15.84 -2.62 -16.82
CA LYS A 23 16.62 -2.46 -18.07
C LYS A 23 16.05 -1.32 -18.95
N GLY A 24 15.74 -0.20 -18.28
CA GLY A 24 15.17 1.00 -18.90
C GLY A 24 13.74 0.85 -19.42
N LYS A 25 13.04 -0.25 -19.12
CA LYS A 25 11.66 -0.51 -19.54
C LYS A 25 10.71 -0.42 -18.35
N HIS A 26 9.50 0.07 -18.61
CA HIS A 26 8.42 0.10 -17.63
C HIS A 26 7.82 -1.30 -17.48
N CYS A 27 7.86 -1.85 -16.30
CA CYS A 27 7.46 -3.21 -15.96
C CYS A 27 6.61 -3.19 -14.68
N PHE A 28 6.04 -4.32 -14.30
CA PHE A 28 5.37 -4.47 -13.02
C PHE A 28 5.65 -5.81 -12.36
N LEU A 29 5.73 -5.75 -11.04
CA LEU A 29 5.93 -6.90 -10.16
C LEU A 29 4.58 -7.42 -9.65
N VAL A 30 4.51 -8.73 -9.50
CA VAL A 30 3.39 -9.44 -8.88
C VAL A 30 3.93 -10.48 -7.92
N ALA A 31 3.56 -10.41 -6.65
CA ALA A 31 4.05 -11.34 -5.63
C ALA A 31 2.94 -11.95 -4.79
N ALA A 32 3.21 -13.14 -4.26
CA ALA A 32 2.28 -13.94 -3.48
C ALA A 32 2.22 -13.52 -2.00
N GLU A 33 1.02 -13.65 -1.43
CA GLU A 33 0.76 -13.44 0.01
C GLU A 33 1.51 -14.46 0.90
N LYS A 34 1.79 -15.67 0.39
CA LYS A 34 2.41 -16.73 1.20
C LYS A 34 3.71 -17.26 0.57
N HIS A 35 3.73 -18.53 0.17
CA HIS A 35 4.98 -19.26 -0.12
C HIS A 35 5.39 -19.22 -1.58
N ASP A 36 4.55 -18.68 -2.44
CA ASP A 36 4.73 -18.69 -3.88
C ASP A 36 5.65 -17.54 -4.37
N PRO A 37 6.08 -17.57 -5.63
CA PRO A 37 7.11 -16.65 -6.15
C PRO A 37 6.67 -15.20 -6.30
N CYS A 38 7.64 -14.37 -6.66
CA CYS A 38 7.47 -13.05 -7.26
C CYS A 38 7.76 -13.13 -8.76
N TYR A 39 6.88 -12.55 -9.56
CA TYR A 39 7.04 -12.46 -11.01
C TYR A 39 7.21 -11.01 -11.45
N LEU A 40 8.06 -10.82 -12.47
CA LEU A 40 8.19 -9.56 -13.19
C LEU A 40 7.56 -9.71 -14.58
N PHE A 41 6.70 -8.76 -14.93
CA PHE A 41 6.02 -8.70 -16.22
C PHE A 41 6.39 -7.42 -16.98
N ASP A 42 6.45 -7.53 -18.31
CA ASP A 42 6.51 -6.37 -19.19
C ASP A 42 5.14 -5.68 -19.33
N GLU A 43 5.10 -4.54 -20.03
CA GLU A 43 3.87 -3.78 -20.29
C GLU A 43 2.77 -4.59 -21.01
N ALA A 44 3.13 -5.60 -21.80
CA ALA A 44 2.18 -6.47 -22.47
C ALA A 44 1.60 -7.56 -21.55
N GLY A 45 2.12 -7.68 -20.32
CA GLY A 45 1.78 -8.73 -19.37
C GLY A 45 2.46 -10.06 -19.67
N THR A 46 3.63 -10.04 -20.31
CA THR A 46 4.47 -11.22 -20.49
C THR A 46 5.43 -11.35 -19.31
N LYS A 47 5.48 -12.54 -18.68
CA LYS A 47 6.45 -12.80 -17.61
C LYS A 47 7.86 -12.80 -18.19
N ILE A 48 8.74 -11.93 -17.69
CA ILE A 48 10.12 -11.74 -18.16
C ILE A 48 11.17 -12.15 -17.13
N ALA A 49 10.81 -12.21 -15.84
CA ALA A 49 11.72 -12.69 -14.80
C ALA A 49 10.95 -13.25 -13.59
N GLU A 50 11.70 -13.89 -12.69
CA GLU A 50 11.23 -14.40 -11.41
C GLU A 50 12.27 -14.00 -10.33
N PRO A 51 12.10 -12.84 -9.66
CA PRO A 51 13.04 -12.35 -8.66
C PRO A 51 13.33 -13.35 -7.54
N TRP A 52 12.35 -14.15 -7.11
CA TRP A 52 12.53 -15.31 -6.23
C TRP A 52 11.41 -16.33 -6.43
N ALA A 53 11.74 -17.59 -6.15
CA ALA A 53 10.79 -18.71 -6.23
C ALA A 53 9.95 -18.88 -4.95
N GLY A 54 10.42 -18.36 -3.84
CA GLY A 54 9.85 -18.42 -2.49
C GLY A 54 10.95 -18.32 -1.43
N PRO A 55 10.56 -18.09 -0.16
CA PRO A 55 9.20 -17.85 0.32
C PRO A 55 8.65 -16.49 -0.11
N GLY A 56 7.32 -16.34 -0.09
CA GLY A 56 6.62 -15.09 -0.34
C GLY A 56 6.37 -14.31 0.97
N GLY A 57 5.12 -14.12 1.33
CA GLY A 57 4.74 -13.28 2.47
C GLY A 57 4.85 -11.81 2.12
N VAL A 58 4.50 -11.47 0.87
CA VAL A 58 4.74 -10.14 0.30
C VAL A 58 3.47 -9.31 0.35
N MET A 59 3.45 -8.32 1.22
CA MET A 59 2.33 -7.40 1.40
C MET A 59 2.52 -6.10 0.61
N THR A 60 3.78 -5.67 0.44
CA THR A 60 4.13 -4.42 -0.25
C THR A 60 5.45 -4.58 -0.99
N MET A 61 5.54 -3.97 -2.15
CA MET A 61 6.77 -3.81 -2.94
C MET A 61 6.85 -2.36 -3.41
N GLN A 62 8.06 -1.82 -3.53
CA GLN A 62 8.31 -0.51 -4.12
C GLN A 62 9.71 -0.43 -4.70
N GLN A 63 9.84 0.13 -5.91
CA GLN A 63 11.14 0.41 -6.51
C GLN A 63 11.96 1.36 -5.63
N VAL A 64 13.26 1.08 -5.47
CA VAL A 64 14.21 2.03 -4.89
C VAL A 64 14.35 3.20 -5.86
N PRO A 65 14.11 4.45 -5.44
CA PRO A 65 14.20 5.61 -6.31
C PRO A 65 15.55 5.70 -7.02
N GLU A 66 15.52 6.06 -8.30
CA GLU A 66 16.70 6.26 -9.13
C GLU A 66 17.54 5.00 -9.44
N HIS A 67 17.07 3.80 -9.05
CA HIS A 67 17.72 2.52 -9.32
C HIS A 67 16.92 1.67 -10.30
N ASP A 68 17.55 1.32 -11.43
CA ASP A 68 16.95 0.42 -12.44
C ASP A 68 16.94 -1.01 -11.93
N GLY A 69 15.75 -1.58 -11.77
CA GLY A 69 15.52 -2.96 -11.33
C GLY A 69 15.61 -3.21 -9.82
N GLN A 70 16.20 -2.31 -9.01
CA GLN A 70 16.26 -2.51 -7.57
C GLN A 70 14.95 -2.14 -6.90
N PHE A 71 14.45 -3.00 -6.02
CA PHE A 71 13.23 -2.74 -5.26
C PHE A 71 13.28 -3.31 -3.85
N LEU A 72 12.45 -2.75 -2.97
CA LEU A 72 12.19 -3.28 -1.64
C LEU A 72 10.89 -4.10 -1.64
N ALA A 73 10.82 -5.12 -0.78
CA ALA A 73 9.63 -5.92 -0.57
C ALA A 73 9.48 -6.31 0.91
N THR A 74 8.24 -6.39 1.40
CA THR A 74 7.99 -7.16 2.63
C THR A 74 8.20 -8.65 2.33
N HIS A 75 8.65 -9.40 3.33
CA HIS A 75 8.94 -10.82 3.19
C HIS A 75 8.57 -11.55 4.47
N GLU A 76 8.12 -12.81 4.34
CA GLU A 76 7.73 -13.67 5.47
C GLU A 76 6.56 -13.16 6.32
N PHE A 77 5.66 -12.36 5.75
CA PHE A 77 4.38 -12.02 6.36
C PHE A 77 3.30 -12.98 5.83
N TYR A 78 3.08 -14.11 6.47
CA TYR A 78 2.13 -15.13 5.99
C TYR A 78 0.70 -14.94 6.52
N SER A 79 0.55 -14.27 7.64
CA SER A 79 -0.71 -13.86 8.26
C SER A 79 -0.44 -12.97 9.47
N PRO A 80 -1.43 -12.26 10.04
CA PRO A 80 -1.26 -11.49 11.28
C PRO A 80 -0.67 -12.27 12.45
N ASN A 81 -0.85 -13.59 12.48
CA ASN A 81 -0.34 -14.46 13.54
C ASN A 81 0.87 -15.30 13.13
N ASP A 82 1.34 -15.13 11.90
CA ASP A 82 2.51 -15.81 11.35
C ASP A 82 3.36 -14.79 10.56
N SER A 83 3.87 -13.80 11.28
CA SER A 83 4.66 -12.70 10.72
C SER A 83 5.65 -12.12 11.72
N LYS A 84 5.99 -12.88 12.76
CA LYS A 84 7.01 -12.48 13.74
C LYS A 84 8.40 -12.33 13.11
N ASN A 85 8.69 -13.09 12.06
CA ASN A 85 9.95 -13.06 11.31
C ASN A 85 9.87 -12.13 10.08
N ALA A 86 8.77 -11.41 9.91
CA ALA A 86 8.62 -10.51 8.78
C ALA A 86 9.71 -9.43 8.76
N ARG A 87 10.13 -9.09 7.56
CA ARG A 87 11.22 -8.15 7.29
C ARG A 87 10.98 -7.38 6.00
N ILE A 88 11.81 -6.39 5.75
CA ILE A 88 11.93 -5.76 4.45
C ILE A 88 13.23 -6.25 3.83
N ILE A 89 13.14 -6.73 2.59
CA ILE A 89 14.27 -7.20 1.78
C ILE A 89 14.60 -6.21 0.68
N ILE A 90 15.85 -6.25 0.22
CA ILE A 90 16.37 -5.58 -0.97
C ILE A 90 16.48 -6.64 -2.06
N CYS A 91 15.94 -6.35 -3.23
CA CYS A 91 16.04 -7.21 -4.42
C CYS A 91 16.79 -6.44 -5.50
N THR A 92 17.93 -6.96 -5.93
CA THR A 92 18.80 -6.32 -6.92
C THR A 92 19.12 -7.31 -8.03
N PRO A 93 18.83 -7.00 -9.32
CA PRO A 93 19.25 -7.84 -10.42
C PRO A 93 20.71 -7.59 -10.78
N ASP A 94 21.44 -8.65 -11.13
CA ASP A 94 22.75 -8.53 -11.77
C ASP A 94 22.64 -8.33 -13.29
N GLU A 95 23.78 -8.19 -13.96
CA GLU A 95 23.85 -8.01 -15.42
C GLU A 95 23.30 -9.24 -16.18
N GLU A 96 23.45 -10.43 -15.61
CA GLU A 96 22.99 -11.71 -16.17
C GLU A 96 21.49 -11.93 -15.96
N GLY A 97 20.84 -11.11 -15.11
CA GLY A 97 19.42 -11.19 -14.77
C GLY A 97 19.12 -12.14 -13.62
N LYS A 98 20.12 -12.53 -12.85
CA LYS A 98 19.96 -13.21 -11.56
C LYS A 98 19.68 -12.17 -10.49
N TRP A 99 18.81 -12.51 -9.56
CA TRP A 99 18.41 -11.62 -8.47
C TRP A 99 19.13 -11.97 -7.18
N ASP A 100 19.74 -10.97 -6.60
CA ASP A 100 20.23 -10.99 -5.21
C ASP A 100 19.15 -10.51 -4.28
N VAL A 101 18.87 -11.27 -3.22
CA VAL A 101 17.81 -10.99 -2.24
C VAL A 101 18.43 -10.96 -0.85
N ARG A 102 18.47 -9.76 -0.24
CA ARG A 102 19.11 -9.52 1.05
C ARG A 102 18.17 -8.84 2.04
N THR A 103 18.39 -8.99 3.32
CA THR A 103 17.64 -8.28 4.35
C THR A 103 18.08 -6.82 4.42
N LEU A 104 17.13 -5.88 4.33
CA LEU A 104 17.34 -4.48 4.67
C LEU A 104 17.17 -4.26 6.17
N VAL A 105 16.08 -4.79 6.72
CA VAL A 105 15.75 -4.64 8.13
C VAL A 105 14.70 -5.65 8.57
N ASP A 106 14.92 -6.27 9.73
CA ASP A 106 13.90 -7.05 10.43
C ASP A 106 12.83 -6.09 10.97
N ALA A 107 11.59 -6.33 10.57
CA ALA A 107 10.44 -5.52 10.97
C ALA A 107 9.26 -6.46 11.29
N PRO A 108 9.24 -7.06 12.49
CA PRO A 108 8.19 -8.00 12.88
C PRO A 108 6.80 -7.42 12.63
N PHE A 109 5.94 -8.21 12.02
CA PHE A 109 4.56 -7.85 11.67
C PHE A 109 4.43 -6.69 10.67
N VAL A 110 5.48 -6.34 9.90
CA VAL A 110 5.39 -5.31 8.85
C VAL A 110 4.36 -5.74 7.81
N HIS A 111 3.38 -4.87 7.58
CA HIS A 111 2.33 -5.09 6.57
C HIS A 111 2.49 -4.16 5.38
N ARG A 112 2.74 -2.88 5.63
CA ARG A 112 2.96 -1.87 4.59
C ARG A 112 4.23 -1.08 4.86
N PHE A 113 4.80 -0.57 3.79
CA PHE A 113 5.85 0.44 3.84
C PHE A 113 5.77 1.34 2.61
N GLY A 114 6.49 2.44 2.65
CA GLY A 114 6.68 3.30 1.50
C GLY A 114 7.95 4.11 1.59
N ILE A 115 8.39 4.63 0.45
CA ILE A 115 9.51 5.54 0.33
C ILE A 115 8.94 6.90 -0.06
N LEU A 116 9.19 7.92 0.76
CA LEU A 116 8.76 9.30 0.54
C LEU A 116 9.99 10.17 0.34
N LYS A 117 9.87 11.18 -0.54
CA LYS A 117 10.95 12.13 -0.80
C LYS A 117 10.63 13.52 -0.24
N ARG A 118 11.58 14.13 0.47
CA ARG A 118 11.52 15.55 0.87
C ARG A 118 12.90 16.18 0.81
N ASN A 119 13.01 17.32 0.17
CA ASN A 119 14.28 18.08 0.01
C ASN A 119 15.45 17.21 -0.50
N GLY A 120 15.18 16.26 -1.43
CA GLY A 120 16.18 15.35 -1.98
C GLY A 120 16.52 14.15 -1.10
N ILE A 121 15.94 14.05 0.10
CA ILE A 121 16.15 12.94 1.05
C ILE A 121 15.04 11.92 0.88
N HIS A 122 15.39 10.64 0.80
CA HIS A 122 14.44 9.54 0.82
C HIS A 122 14.25 9.02 2.23
N TYR A 123 13.00 8.87 2.64
CA TYR A 123 12.59 8.33 3.94
C TYR A 123 11.79 7.06 3.73
N LEU A 124 12.23 5.97 4.35
CA LEU A 124 11.43 4.75 4.47
C LEU A 124 10.49 4.90 5.66
N ILE A 125 9.19 4.71 5.45
CA ILE A 125 8.16 4.62 6.47
C ILE A 125 7.59 3.21 6.50
N ILE A 126 7.43 2.61 7.68
CA ILE A 126 7.05 1.21 7.88
C ILE A 126 5.85 1.13 8.82
N CYS A 127 4.82 0.39 8.40
CA CYS A 127 3.60 0.16 9.17
C CYS A 127 3.55 -1.31 9.62
N CYS A 128 3.65 -1.54 10.93
CA CYS A 128 3.54 -2.87 11.53
C CYS A 128 2.11 -3.07 12.05
N LEU A 129 1.47 -4.15 11.60
CA LEU A 129 0.05 -4.46 11.87
C LEU A 129 -0.23 -4.67 13.36
N LYS A 130 0.74 -5.26 14.06
CA LYS A 130 0.73 -5.53 15.50
C LYS A 130 2.18 -5.59 16.01
N SER A 131 2.39 -5.76 17.31
CA SER A 131 3.72 -5.90 17.91
C SER A 131 3.96 -7.26 18.58
N GLY A 132 2.96 -8.12 18.61
CA GLY A 132 3.04 -9.44 19.21
C GLY A 132 1.72 -10.19 19.25
N HIS A 133 1.74 -11.39 19.78
CA HIS A 133 0.57 -12.20 20.15
C HIS A 133 1.02 -13.34 21.08
N GLU A 134 0.13 -13.82 21.93
CA GLU A 134 0.32 -15.00 22.80
C GLU A 134 -0.47 -16.21 22.29
N TYR A 135 -1.56 -15.97 21.55
CA TYR A 135 -2.40 -17.01 20.94
C TYR A 135 -2.92 -16.52 19.58
N LYS A 136 -3.53 -17.42 18.83
CA LYS A 136 -4.14 -17.09 17.54
C LYS A 136 -5.22 -16.02 17.73
N ASP A 137 -5.24 -15.01 16.84
CA ASP A 137 -6.18 -13.89 16.86
C ASP A 137 -6.08 -12.98 18.12
N ASP A 138 -4.92 -12.97 18.77
CA ASP A 138 -4.62 -12.05 19.86
C ASP A 138 -4.29 -10.65 19.32
N TRP A 139 -5.16 -9.70 19.55
CA TRP A 139 -5.02 -8.32 19.12
C TRP A 139 -4.71 -7.34 20.27
N ARG A 140 -4.29 -7.82 21.43
CA ARG A 140 -3.91 -6.97 22.57
C ARG A 140 -2.61 -6.21 22.37
N PHE A 141 -1.84 -6.55 21.36
CA PHE A 141 -0.53 -5.98 21.08
C PHE A 141 -0.63 -5.08 19.83
N PRO A 142 -0.97 -3.78 20.00
CA PRO A 142 -1.11 -2.87 18.86
C PRO A 142 0.20 -2.70 18.10
N GLY A 143 0.09 -2.39 16.84
CA GLY A 143 1.20 -2.09 15.97
C GLY A 143 1.71 -0.66 16.14
N GLY A 144 2.52 -0.24 15.18
CA GLY A 144 3.11 1.09 15.18
C GLY A 144 3.70 1.46 13.82
N VAL A 145 4.13 2.71 13.73
CA VAL A 145 4.81 3.26 12.56
C VAL A 145 6.25 3.57 12.92
N TYR A 146 7.15 3.17 12.03
CA TYR A 146 8.59 3.39 12.15
C TYR A 146 9.12 4.07 10.89
N ALA A 147 10.26 4.74 10.98
CA ALA A 147 10.91 5.33 9.81
C ALA A 147 12.43 5.25 9.91
N ALA A 148 13.08 5.42 8.76
CA ALA A 148 14.51 5.65 8.64
C ALA A 148 14.79 6.55 7.44
N VAL A 149 15.94 7.21 7.44
CA VAL A 149 16.51 7.75 6.21
C VAL A 149 16.97 6.56 5.37
N LEU A 150 16.52 6.50 4.12
CA LEU A 150 16.96 5.47 3.18
C LEU A 150 18.21 5.98 2.46
N PRO A 151 19.37 5.32 2.62
CA PRO A 151 20.58 5.70 1.89
C PRO A 151 20.41 5.48 0.37
N GLU A 152 21.15 6.22 -0.42
CA GLU A 152 21.19 6.03 -1.88
C GLU A 152 21.79 4.67 -2.25
N ASN A 153 22.84 4.22 -1.54
CA ASN A 153 23.44 2.90 -1.74
C ASN A 153 22.98 1.93 -0.65
N LEU A 154 22.47 0.78 -1.06
CA LEU A 154 21.97 -0.29 -0.19
C LEU A 154 22.90 -1.52 -0.20
N ASP A 155 24.08 -1.46 -0.80
CA ASP A 155 24.95 -2.63 -1.00
C ASP A 155 25.52 -3.21 0.31
N ASP A 156 25.70 -2.37 1.31
CA ASP A 156 26.24 -2.77 2.60
C ASP A 156 25.21 -3.39 3.56
N PHE A 157 23.92 -3.39 3.19
CA PHE A 157 22.87 -3.94 4.05
C PHE A 157 22.66 -5.42 3.79
N ASP A 158 22.62 -6.19 4.90
CA ASP A 158 22.34 -7.61 4.95
C ASP A 158 21.74 -7.99 6.32
N GLU A 159 21.65 -9.27 6.62
CA GLU A 159 21.15 -9.79 7.89
C GLU A 159 21.99 -9.37 9.12
N ASN A 160 23.26 -9.01 8.93
CA ASN A 160 24.19 -8.62 9.99
C ASN A 160 24.36 -7.09 10.11
N ASN A 161 24.01 -6.34 9.06
CA ASN A 161 24.08 -4.89 9.00
C ASN A 161 22.75 -4.31 8.51
N GLN A 162 21.85 -4.05 9.44
CA GLN A 162 20.47 -3.65 9.12
C GLN A 162 20.25 -2.15 9.28
N LEU A 163 19.28 -1.62 8.53
CA LEU A 163 18.83 -0.24 8.63
C LEU A 163 18.27 0.05 10.03
N LYS A 164 18.67 1.16 10.64
CA LYS A 164 18.20 1.55 11.96
C LYS A 164 16.88 2.29 11.90
N LEU A 165 15.86 1.73 12.53
CA LEU A 165 14.53 2.29 12.58
C LEU A 165 14.35 3.19 13.81
N VAL A 166 13.62 4.30 13.60
CA VAL A 166 13.11 5.19 14.66
C VAL A 166 11.59 4.99 14.74
N LYS A 167 11.07 4.78 15.94
CA LYS A 167 9.63 4.71 16.16
C LYS A 167 9.02 6.10 16.06
N LEU A 168 8.04 6.27 15.18
CA LEU A 168 7.26 7.50 15.03
C LEU A 168 6.01 7.51 15.89
N LYS A 169 5.27 6.40 15.92
CA LYS A 169 4.02 6.27 16.66
C LYS A 169 3.79 4.80 17.03
N ASP A 170 3.29 4.56 18.21
CA ASP A 170 2.79 3.26 18.69
C ASP A 170 1.29 3.32 19.01
N GLY A 171 0.76 2.22 19.56
CA GLY A 171 -0.65 2.13 19.93
C GLY A 171 -1.60 2.13 18.73
N MET A 172 -1.15 1.68 17.56
CA MET A 172 -1.94 1.62 16.33
C MET A 172 -2.44 0.19 16.09
N LEU A 173 -3.62 -0.12 16.63
CA LEU A 173 -4.19 -1.45 16.53
C LEU A 173 -4.63 -1.75 15.09
N LYS A 174 -4.24 -2.91 14.56
CA LYS A 174 -4.52 -3.30 13.17
C LYS A 174 -4.08 -2.23 12.16
N ASN A 175 -2.85 -1.76 12.31
CA ASN A 175 -2.22 -0.78 11.42
C ASN A 175 -2.01 -1.40 10.02
N HIS A 176 -3.06 -1.37 9.20
CA HIS A 176 -3.17 -2.15 7.97
C HIS A 176 -2.92 -1.34 6.71
N GLY A 177 -3.55 -0.19 6.58
CA GLY A 177 -3.54 0.59 5.34
C GLY A 177 -2.40 1.60 5.27
N TYR A 178 -1.90 1.75 4.05
CA TYR A 178 -0.90 2.75 3.67
C TYR A 178 -1.22 3.28 2.28
N CYS A 179 -1.22 4.60 2.13
CA CYS A 179 -1.35 5.27 0.84
C CYS A 179 -0.37 6.45 0.77
N ALA A 180 0.58 6.39 -0.17
CA ALA A 180 1.40 7.56 -0.48
C ALA A 180 0.54 8.61 -1.20
N THR A 181 0.71 9.88 -0.84
CA THR A 181 -0.01 11.00 -1.44
C THR A 181 0.88 12.24 -1.48
N THR A 182 0.47 13.25 -2.23
CA THR A 182 1.13 14.57 -2.26
C THR A 182 0.12 15.63 -1.86
N ILE A 183 0.43 16.38 -0.81
CA ILE A 183 -0.39 17.50 -0.32
C ILE A 183 0.48 18.76 -0.35
N ASP A 184 0.01 19.79 -1.03
CA ASP A 184 0.74 21.07 -1.19
C ASP A 184 2.17 20.89 -1.70
N GLY A 185 2.39 19.91 -2.59
CA GLY A 185 3.68 19.59 -3.18
C GLY A 185 4.62 18.77 -2.28
N VAL A 186 4.17 18.34 -1.11
CA VAL A 186 4.93 17.50 -0.17
C VAL A 186 4.41 16.07 -0.19
N GLU A 187 5.32 15.11 -0.38
CA GLU A 187 4.98 13.69 -0.26
C GLU A 187 4.69 13.32 1.20
N CYS A 188 3.55 12.66 1.41
CA CYS A 188 3.04 12.25 2.70
C CYS A 188 2.53 10.81 2.65
N ALA A 189 2.35 10.20 3.82
CA ALA A 189 1.71 8.90 3.96
C ALA A 189 0.40 9.02 4.74
N LEU A 190 -0.69 8.51 4.18
CA LEU A 190 -1.88 8.14 4.93
C LEU A 190 -1.68 6.75 5.51
N VAL A 191 -1.89 6.62 6.82
CA VAL A 191 -1.80 5.36 7.55
C VAL A 191 -3.09 5.15 8.33
N THR A 192 -3.63 3.93 8.30
CA THR A 192 -4.90 3.60 8.91
C THR A 192 -4.79 2.49 9.95
N CYS A 193 -5.61 2.58 10.98
CA CYS A 193 -5.71 1.62 12.08
C CYS A 193 -7.09 1.71 12.76
N ASP A 194 -7.33 0.94 13.82
CA ASP A 194 -8.58 1.02 14.59
C ASP A 194 -8.74 2.37 15.29
N GLU A 195 -7.66 3.11 15.57
CA GLU A 195 -7.68 4.46 16.14
C GLU A 195 -7.98 5.56 15.10
N GLY A 196 -8.01 5.23 13.81
CA GLY A 196 -8.39 6.17 12.75
C GLY A 196 -7.43 6.30 11.58
N VAL A 197 -7.49 7.45 10.93
CA VAL A 197 -6.67 7.82 9.76
C VAL A 197 -5.68 8.90 10.16
N PHE A 198 -4.40 8.65 9.90
CA PHE A 198 -3.30 9.53 10.23
C PHE A 198 -2.52 9.93 8.99
N LEU A 199 -2.12 11.20 8.93
CA LEU A 199 -1.19 11.73 7.94
C LEU A 199 0.20 11.86 8.57
N PHE A 200 1.19 11.26 7.95
CA PHE A 200 2.60 11.35 8.30
C PHE A 200 3.33 12.15 7.24
N THR A 201 3.94 13.26 7.63
CA THR A 201 4.74 14.12 6.76
C THR A 201 6.21 14.00 7.14
N PRO A 202 7.10 13.62 6.22
CA PRO A 202 8.53 13.52 6.52
C PRO A 202 9.13 14.90 6.81
N PRO A 203 10.16 14.99 7.66
CA PRO A 203 10.82 16.26 7.99
C PRO A 203 11.65 16.79 6.82
N GLU A 204 11.96 18.08 6.85
CA GLU A 204 12.83 18.71 5.84
C GLU A 204 14.28 18.27 5.96
N SER A 205 14.71 17.90 7.16
CA SER A 205 16.02 17.32 7.44
C SER A 205 15.92 16.15 8.43
N PRO A 206 16.87 15.20 8.40
CA PRO A 206 16.86 14.02 9.28
C PRO A 206 16.97 14.35 10.78
N ALA A 207 17.39 15.57 11.12
CA ALA A 207 17.50 16.02 12.51
C ALA A 207 16.15 16.49 13.11
N GLU A 208 15.15 16.69 12.27
CA GLU A 208 13.82 17.17 12.66
C GLU A 208 12.87 16.01 12.88
N GLN A 209 11.73 16.31 13.50
CA GLN A 209 10.69 15.31 13.78
C GLN A 209 9.68 15.26 12.63
N TRP A 210 9.10 14.08 12.42
CA TRP A 210 7.95 13.90 11.55
C TRP A 210 6.73 14.65 12.11
N GLU A 211 5.98 15.28 11.22
CA GLU A 211 4.65 15.77 11.56
C GLU A 211 3.65 14.62 11.46
N ILE A 212 2.84 14.42 12.51
CA ILE A 212 1.82 13.38 12.57
C ILE A 212 0.50 14.04 12.91
N LYS A 213 -0.45 13.99 11.98
CA LYS A 213 -1.78 14.57 12.14
C LYS A 213 -2.85 13.49 12.06
N GLN A 214 -3.71 13.37 13.06
CA GLN A 214 -4.92 12.57 12.96
C GLN A 214 -5.97 13.33 12.16
N LEU A 215 -6.39 12.76 11.03
CA LEU A 215 -7.40 13.37 10.15
C LEU A 215 -8.80 12.92 10.53
N LEU A 216 -8.97 11.67 10.98
CA LEU A 216 -10.24 11.06 11.32
C LEU A 216 -10.06 10.05 12.44
N ASP A 217 -11.02 9.96 13.37
CA ASP A 217 -11.05 9.06 14.52
C ASP A 217 -12.01 7.87 14.35
N VAL A 218 -12.24 7.46 13.10
CA VAL A 218 -13.06 6.29 12.73
C VAL A 218 -12.16 5.12 12.37
N PRO A 219 -12.38 3.92 12.93
CA PRO A 219 -11.61 2.73 12.58
C PRO A 219 -11.59 2.48 11.08
N ALA A 220 -10.40 2.36 10.51
CA ALA A 220 -10.21 2.20 9.07
C ALA A 220 -9.22 1.08 8.74
N SER A 221 -9.58 0.24 7.76
CA SER A 221 -8.66 -0.73 7.17
C SER A 221 -7.69 -0.06 6.22
N ASP A 222 -8.24 0.71 5.29
CA ASP A 222 -7.48 1.44 4.27
C ASP A 222 -8.14 2.78 3.98
N ALA A 223 -7.35 3.76 3.54
CA ALA A 223 -7.82 5.06 3.10
C ALA A 223 -7.05 5.56 1.90
N VAL A 224 -7.74 6.33 1.06
CA VAL A 224 -7.16 7.14 -0.02
C VAL A 224 -7.63 8.57 0.12
N ILE A 225 -6.87 9.52 -0.42
CA ILE A 225 -7.20 10.94 -0.39
C ILE A 225 -7.11 11.51 -1.81
N CYS A 226 -8.11 12.25 -2.22
CA CYS A 226 -8.17 12.86 -3.55
C CYS A 226 -9.24 13.96 -3.57
N ASP A 227 -9.02 15.00 -4.36
CA ASP A 227 -10.07 15.97 -4.73
C ASP A 227 -10.97 15.33 -5.80
N PHE A 228 -12.04 14.64 -5.35
CA PHE A 228 -12.94 13.87 -6.24
C PHE A 228 -13.89 14.74 -7.04
N ASP A 229 -14.37 15.83 -6.45
CA ASP A 229 -15.36 16.71 -7.09
C ASP A 229 -14.74 17.95 -7.75
N SER A 230 -13.41 18.08 -7.64
CA SER A 230 -12.62 19.18 -8.19
C SER A 230 -13.00 20.56 -7.63
N ASP A 231 -13.38 20.59 -6.34
CA ASP A 231 -13.65 21.83 -5.59
C ASP A 231 -12.41 22.43 -4.93
N GLY A 232 -11.26 21.74 -5.03
CA GLY A 232 -9.97 22.13 -4.44
C GLY A 232 -9.78 21.64 -3.01
N LYS A 233 -10.73 20.92 -2.45
CA LYS A 233 -10.59 20.25 -1.14
C LYS A 233 -10.38 18.75 -1.33
N LEU A 234 -9.70 18.14 -0.38
CA LEU A 234 -9.41 16.71 -0.46
C LEU A 234 -10.43 15.90 0.32
N GLU A 235 -11.08 14.94 -0.34
CA GLU A 235 -11.92 13.95 0.30
C GLU A 235 -11.10 12.72 0.70
N LEU A 236 -11.58 12.01 1.74
CA LEU A 236 -11.10 10.70 2.14
C LEU A 236 -12.07 9.62 1.67
N GLY A 237 -11.60 8.67 0.86
CA GLY A 237 -12.28 7.40 0.61
C GLY A 237 -11.77 6.35 1.59
N ILE A 238 -12.66 5.68 2.32
CA ILE A 238 -12.30 4.85 3.48
C ILE A 238 -13.00 3.49 3.42
N ILE A 239 -12.24 2.43 3.69
CA ILE A 239 -12.76 1.13 4.10
C ILE A 239 -12.88 1.14 5.61
N GLU A 240 -14.10 1.24 6.16
CA GLU A 240 -14.33 1.29 7.59
C GLU A 240 -14.14 -0.08 8.24
N LYS A 241 -13.39 -0.07 9.36
CA LYS A 241 -12.91 -1.22 10.13
C LYS A 241 -11.97 -2.13 9.35
N PHE A 242 -11.14 -2.81 10.10
CA PHE A 242 -10.19 -3.78 9.57
C PHE A 242 -10.92 -4.90 8.79
N HIS A 243 -10.61 -5.03 7.49
CA HIS A 243 -11.27 -5.94 6.55
C HIS A 243 -12.81 -5.85 6.59
N GLY A 244 -13.32 -4.63 6.76
CA GLY A 244 -14.72 -4.38 6.98
C GLY A 244 -15.60 -4.50 5.73
N ASP A 245 -16.81 -4.02 5.87
CA ASP A 245 -17.88 -4.16 4.89
C ASP A 245 -18.49 -2.82 4.43
N VAL A 246 -17.98 -1.71 4.97
CA VAL A 246 -18.46 -0.35 4.70
C VAL A 246 -17.44 0.43 3.90
N LEU A 247 -17.87 0.97 2.77
CA LEU A 247 -17.14 1.92 1.95
C LEU A 247 -17.75 3.30 2.09
N SER A 248 -16.97 4.28 2.54
CA SER A 248 -17.44 5.64 2.82
C SER A 248 -16.55 6.71 2.22
N ILE A 249 -17.13 7.90 2.00
CA ILE A 249 -16.40 9.12 1.67
C ILE A 249 -16.65 10.17 2.74
N TYR A 250 -15.59 10.87 3.11
CA TYR A 250 -15.60 11.97 4.07
C TYR A 250 -15.11 13.25 3.41
N ARG A 251 -15.76 14.36 3.71
CA ARG A 251 -15.40 15.72 3.26
C ARG A 251 -15.01 16.60 4.44
N ILE A 252 -14.16 17.58 4.17
CA ILE A 252 -13.86 18.63 5.14
C ILE A 252 -15.04 19.58 5.24
N ASN A 253 -15.60 19.75 6.46
CA ASN A 253 -16.63 20.72 6.75
C ASN A 253 -16.06 22.14 6.98
N ASP A 254 -16.92 23.14 7.22
CA ASP A 254 -16.53 24.53 7.45
C ASP A 254 -15.68 24.75 8.71
N HIS A 255 -15.58 23.75 9.60
CA HIS A 255 -14.74 23.76 10.80
C HIS A 255 -13.39 23.04 10.58
N GLY A 256 -13.07 22.63 9.35
CA GLY A 256 -11.84 21.93 9.02
C GLY A 256 -11.78 20.47 9.49
N LYS A 257 -12.94 19.85 9.78
CA LYS A 257 -13.06 18.45 10.19
C LYS A 257 -13.68 17.60 9.10
N TYR A 258 -13.20 16.37 8.98
CA TYR A 258 -13.81 15.40 8.08
C TYR A 258 -15.14 14.89 8.64
N GLU A 259 -16.18 14.90 7.80
CA GLU A 259 -17.51 14.36 8.09
C GLU A 259 -17.94 13.43 6.96
N LYS A 260 -18.60 12.31 7.31
CA LYS A 260 -19.12 11.35 6.32
C LYS A 260 -20.18 12.04 5.46
N CYS A 261 -19.95 12.07 4.15
CA CYS A 261 -20.87 12.65 3.18
C CYS A 261 -21.52 11.61 2.24
N TRP A 262 -20.94 10.39 2.20
CA TRP A 262 -21.46 9.31 1.37
C TRP A 262 -21.06 7.94 1.92
N GLU A 263 -21.90 6.95 1.69
CA GLU A 263 -21.65 5.53 1.99
C GLU A 263 -22.21 4.68 0.86
N TYR A 264 -21.49 3.63 0.45
CA TYR A 264 -21.99 2.68 -0.52
C TYR A 264 -23.21 1.94 0.05
N PRO A 265 -24.32 1.81 -0.72
CA PRO A 265 -25.60 1.38 -0.16
C PRO A 265 -25.67 -0.10 0.23
N GLU A 266 -24.74 -0.93 -0.28
CA GLU A 266 -24.68 -2.35 0.02
C GLU A 266 -23.48 -2.69 0.90
N LYS A 267 -23.60 -3.74 1.70
CA LYS A 267 -22.45 -4.31 2.44
C LYS A 267 -21.57 -5.12 1.48
N LEU A 268 -20.26 -4.88 1.54
CA LEU A 268 -19.24 -5.52 0.70
C LEU A 268 -18.32 -6.37 1.56
N GLU A 269 -18.57 -7.67 1.63
CA GLU A 269 -17.84 -8.57 2.52
C GLU A 269 -16.32 -8.54 2.26
N MET A 270 -15.53 -8.21 3.30
CA MET A 270 -14.07 -8.17 3.27
C MET A 270 -13.54 -7.22 2.19
N LEU A 271 -13.87 -5.94 2.30
CA LEU A 271 -13.21 -4.89 1.54
C LEU A 271 -11.71 -4.90 1.83
N HIS A 272 -10.90 -4.79 0.78
CA HIS A 272 -9.46 -4.97 0.92
C HIS A 272 -8.61 -4.07 0.02
N ALA A 273 -8.92 -4.05 -1.27
CA ALA A 273 -8.18 -3.26 -2.24
C ALA A 273 -8.82 -1.88 -2.40
N ILE A 274 -8.01 -0.83 -2.39
CA ILE A 274 -8.46 0.54 -2.67
C ILE A 274 -7.37 1.31 -3.43
N TRP A 275 -7.79 2.12 -4.38
CA TRP A 275 -6.92 2.99 -5.16
C TRP A 275 -7.69 4.27 -5.54
N ALA A 276 -7.02 5.41 -5.59
CA ALA A 276 -7.58 6.67 -6.07
C ALA A 276 -6.67 7.34 -7.10
N GLY A 277 -7.29 7.94 -8.10
CA GLY A 277 -6.57 8.66 -9.14
C GLY A 277 -7.43 8.97 -10.36
N THR A 278 -6.79 9.35 -11.46
CA THR A 278 -7.48 9.60 -12.72
C THR A 278 -7.55 8.32 -13.55
N LEU A 279 -8.76 7.80 -13.74
CA LEU A 279 -9.02 6.62 -14.57
C LEU A 279 -10.02 7.00 -15.67
N CYS A 280 -9.63 6.78 -16.94
CA CYS A 280 -10.45 7.15 -18.12
C CYS A 280 -10.93 8.61 -18.10
N GLY A 281 -10.03 9.53 -17.74
CA GLY A 281 -10.28 10.98 -17.75
C GLY A 281 -11.14 11.52 -16.59
N LYS A 282 -11.49 10.69 -15.60
CA LYS A 282 -12.26 11.08 -14.42
C LYS A 282 -11.50 10.75 -13.12
N LYS A 283 -11.64 11.60 -12.11
CA LYS A 283 -11.22 11.27 -10.75
C LYS A 283 -12.09 10.14 -10.23
N ARG A 284 -11.46 9.08 -9.78
CA ARG A 284 -12.15 7.88 -9.26
C ARG A 284 -11.42 7.32 -8.07
N PHE A 285 -12.13 6.66 -7.19
CA PHE A 285 -11.51 5.61 -6.42
C PHE A 285 -12.11 4.26 -6.79
N VAL A 286 -11.25 3.26 -6.81
CA VAL A 286 -11.56 1.89 -7.18
C VAL A 286 -11.36 1.01 -5.98
N VAL A 287 -12.35 0.19 -5.67
CA VAL A 287 -12.39 -0.63 -4.46
C VAL A 287 -12.77 -2.05 -4.82
N GLY A 288 -12.12 -3.02 -4.18
CA GLY A 288 -12.41 -4.43 -4.35
C GLY A 288 -12.69 -5.14 -3.04
N ASN A 289 -13.67 -6.06 -3.04
CA ASN A 289 -13.96 -6.94 -1.92
C ASN A 289 -13.59 -8.38 -2.22
N ARG A 290 -12.97 -9.07 -1.23
CA ARG A 290 -12.41 -10.43 -1.39
C ARG A 290 -13.42 -11.55 -1.15
N ARG A 291 -14.57 -11.29 -0.52
CA ARG A 291 -15.60 -12.28 -0.19
C ARG A 291 -16.98 -11.87 -0.72
N GLY A 292 -17.96 -12.74 -0.55
CA GLY A 292 -19.32 -12.49 -1.05
C GLY A 292 -19.38 -12.37 -2.56
N ASN A 293 -19.91 -11.26 -3.05
CA ASN A 293 -20.05 -10.98 -4.49
C ASN A 293 -18.73 -10.65 -5.23
N ARG A 294 -17.64 -10.42 -4.50
CA ARG A 294 -16.28 -10.17 -5.01
C ARG A 294 -16.23 -9.14 -6.16
N LYS A 295 -16.93 -8.03 -5.95
CA LYS A 295 -16.99 -6.91 -6.90
C LYS A 295 -15.71 -6.10 -6.88
N THR A 296 -15.38 -5.50 -8.03
CA THR A 296 -14.50 -4.33 -8.16
C THR A 296 -15.34 -3.16 -8.64
N ILE A 297 -15.39 -2.09 -7.85
CA ILE A 297 -16.29 -0.97 -8.01
C ILE A 297 -15.46 0.30 -8.22
N ALA A 298 -15.82 1.11 -9.21
CA ALA A 298 -15.34 2.49 -9.35
C ALA A 298 -16.38 3.47 -8.84
N VAL A 299 -15.92 4.44 -8.05
CA VAL A 299 -16.74 5.58 -7.60
C VAL A 299 -16.20 6.85 -8.22
N SER A 300 -17.08 7.71 -8.74
CA SER A 300 -16.75 9.00 -9.32
C SER A 300 -17.78 10.04 -8.89
N TRP A 301 -17.40 11.32 -8.95
CA TRP A 301 -18.32 12.43 -8.75
C TRP A 301 -18.87 12.90 -10.09
N GLU A 302 -20.20 12.91 -10.26
CA GLU A 302 -20.87 13.31 -11.49
C GLU A 302 -22.21 14.01 -11.17
N ALA A 303 -22.45 15.13 -11.83
CA ALA A 303 -23.71 15.90 -11.70
C ALA A 303 -24.12 16.24 -10.25
N GLY A 304 -23.14 16.42 -9.35
CA GLY A 304 -23.40 16.82 -7.96
C GLY A 304 -23.58 15.66 -6.98
N GLU A 305 -23.30 14.42 -7.40
CA GLU A 305 -23.44 13.24 -6.56
C GLU A 305 -22.38 12.16 -6.85
N TYR A 306 -22.16 11.25 -5.90
CA TYR A 306 -21.28 10.10 -6.10
C TYR A 306 -22.01 9.01 -6.90
N GLN A 307 -21.41 8.64 -8.03
CA GLN A 307 -21.88 7.57 -8.91
C GLN A 307 -20.99 6.36 -8.79
N THR A 308 -21.58 5.17 -8.90
CA THR A 308 -20.87 3.91 -8.83
C THR A 308 -21.00 3.12 -10.12
N GLU A 309 -19.92 2.48 -10.53
CA GLU A 309 -19.85 1.59 -11.69
C GLU A 309 -19.16 0.29 -11.29
N ILE A 310 -19.79 -0.84 -11.55
CA ILE A 310 -19.15 -2.15 -11.34
C ILE A 310 -18.19 -2.39 -12.51
N ILE A 311 -16.90 -2.49 -12.22
CA ILE A 311 -15.86 -2.82 -13.20
C ILE A 311 -15.91 -4.31 -13.49
N GLU A 312 -15.93 -5.15 -12.44
CA GLU A 312 -15.87 -6.59 -12.57
C GLU A 312 -16.57 -7.26 -11.37
N GLU A 313 -17.10 -8.45 -11.58
CA GLU A 313 -17.66 -9.30 -10.56
C GLU A 313 -16.88 -10.62 -10.43
N ASN A 314 -16.95 -11.26 -9.28
CA ASN A 314 -16.28 -12.54 -9.01
C ASN A 314 -14.75 -12.53 -9.11
N THR A 315 -14.09 -11.36 -9.00
CA THR A 315 -12.63 -11.24 -9.03
C THR A 315 -11.98 -11.43 -7.67
N GLY A 316 -12.54 -10.83 -6.62
CA GLY A 316 -11.97 -10.90 -5.27
C GLY A 316 -10.62 -10.19 -5.15
N ALA A 317 -10.52 -8.96 -5.65
CA ALA A 317 -9.27 -8.21 -5.73
C ALA A 317 -8.59 -8.09 -4.35
N ALA A 318 -7.35 -8.58 -4.26
CA ALA A 318 -6.50 -8.43 -3.09
C ALA A 318 -5.73 -7.11 -3.10
N ASN A 319 -5.41 -6.60 -4.29
CA ASN A 319 -4.77 -5.30 -4.49
C ASN A 319 -5.17 -4.70 -5.84
N ILE A 320 -4.91 -3.42 -6.03
CA ILE A 320 -5.16 -2.68 -7.27
C ILE A 320 -3.90 -1.87 -7.58
N LEU A 321 -3.43 -1.98 -8.81
CA LEU A 321 -2.37 -1.15 -9.37
C LEU A 321 -2.90 -0.50 -10.66
N HIS A 322 -2.83 0.82 -10.74
CA HIS A 322 -3.06 1.55 -11.98
C HIS A 322 -1.75 1.65 -12.75
N PHE A 323 -1.59 0.79 -13.74
CA PHE A 323 -0.40 0.72 -14.58
C PHE A 323 -0.71 1.30 -15.96
N MET A 324 0.05 2.29 -16.40
CA MET A 324 -0.12 2.92 -17.71
C MET A 324 1.01 2.57 -18.65
N ASN A 325 0.68 2.09 -19.84
CA ASN A 325 1.66 1.98 -20.93
C ASN A 325 2.14 3.40 -21.28
N LYS A 326 3.45 3.59 -21.24
CA LYS A 326 4.09 4.88 -21.56
C LYS A 326 4.43 4.98 -23.05
#